data_7cb0493b726df9bec351edb14ad9997d
#
_entry.id   7cb0493b726df9bec351edb14ad9997d
#
_cell.length_a   1.000
_cell.length_b   1.000
_cell.length_c   1.000
_cell.angle_alpha   90.00
_cell.angle_beta   90.00
_cell.angle_gamma   90.00
#
_symmetry.space_group_name_H-M   'P 1'
#
loop_
_entity.id
_entity.type
_entity.pdbx_description
1 polymer ?
#
loop_
_entity_poly.entity_id
_entity_poly.type
_entity_poly.pdbx_seq_one_letter_code
_entity_poly.pdbx_strand_id
1 'polypeptide(L)'
;MENLFANYSIIREQDKEATVYIGNIDERVTDSLIWELMLQAGRIVNVHLPKDRVTQSHQGYGFVEFISEEDAEYAAWIMNQVRLYGKPIRVNKVSPPMYSVVKLLLT
;
A
#
# COMPACT_ATOMS: atom_id res chain seq x y z
N MET A 1 -25.25 0.76 10.07
CA MET A 1 -25.63 0.72 8.76
C MET A 1 -24.57 1.01 7.78
N GLU A 2 -24.15 2.21 7.72
CA GLU A 2 -23.05 2.48 6.86
C GLU A 2 -21.87 1.62 7.19
N ASN A 3 -21.79 1.14 8.41
CA ASN A 3 -20.70 0.23 8.75
C ASN A 3 -20.73 -1.02 7.93
N LEU A 4 -21.92 -1.46 7.62
CA LEU A 4 -22.06 -2.64 6.83
C LEU A 4 -21.47 -2.46 5.45
N PHE A 5 -21.73 -1.30 4.87
CA PHE A 5 -21.18 -1.02 3.55
C PHE A 5 -19.70 -0.82 3.59
N ALA A 6 -19.21 -0.17 4.63
CA ALA A 6 -17.78 0.03 4.76
C ALA A 6 -17.08 -1.31 4.87
N ASN A 7 -17.63 -2.22 5.66
CA ASN A 7 -17.05 -3.55 5.80
C ASN A 7 -17.08 -4.30 4.50
N TYR A 8 -18.16 -4.17 3.77
CA TYR A 8 -18.24 -4.83 2.50
C TYR A 8 -17.16 -4.34 1.54
N SER A 9 -16.94 -3.04 1.53
CA SER A 9 -15.90 -2.47 0.69
C SER A 9 -14.53 -3.00 1.06
N ILE A 10 -14.29 -3.19 2.34
CA ILE A 10 -13.00 -3.66 2.80
C ILE A 10 -12.75 -5.09 2.40
N ILE A 11 -13.77 -5.94 2.46
CA ILE A 11 -13.58 -7.35 2.17
C ILE A 11 -13.69 -7.67 0.70
N ARG A 12 -14.18 -6.73 -0.10
CA ARG A 12 -14.25 -6.98 -1.52
C ARG A 12 -12.85 -7.09 -2.08
N GLU A 13 -12.77 -7.65 -3.26
CA GLU A 13 -11.48 -7.83 -3.89
C GLU A 13 -10.81 -6.48 -4.14
N GLN A 14 -9.53 -6.42 -3.79
CA GLN A 14 -8.77 -5.20 -3.97
C GLN A 14 -8.55 -4.92 -5.44
N ASP A 15 -8.59 -3.65 -5.82
CA ASP A 15 -8.40 -3.24 -7.21
C ASP A 15 -6.91 -3.22 -7.51
N LYS A 16 -6.44 -4.23 -8.22
CA LYS A 16 -5.01 -4.35 -8.53
C LYS A 16 -4.53 -3.25 -9.45
N GLU A 17 -5.42 -2.73 -10.29
CA GLU A 17 -5.02 -1.68 -11.23
C GLU A 17 -4.72 -0.38 -10.50
N ALA A 18 -5.33 -0.20 -9.33
CA ALA A 18 -5.14 1.01 -8.55
C ALA A 18 -4.25 0.77 -7.33
N THR A 19 -3.51 -0.31 -7.31
CA THR A 19 -2.68 -0.67 -6.17
C THR A 19 -1.20 -0.59 -6.52
N VAL A 20 -0.41 -0.06 -5.58
CA VAL A 20 1.04 -0.05 -5.72
C VAL A 20 1.65 -0.87 -4.60
N TYR A 21 2.80 -1.46 -4.91
CA TYR A 21 3.64 -2.14 -3.95
C TYR A 21 4.69 -1.15 -3.45
N ILE A 22 4.95 -1.18 -2.15
CA ILE A 22 6.00 -0.37 -1.56
C ILE A 22 6.98 -1.29 -0.86
N GLY A 23 8.26 -1.14 -1.18
CA GLY A 23 9.29 -1.97 -0.59
C GLY A 23 10.43 -1.16 -0.01
N ASN A 24 11.35 -1.87 0.61
CA ASN A 24 12.53 -1.28 1.23
C ASN A 24 12.17 -0.25 2.28
N ILE A 25 11.18 -0.57 3.10
CA ILE A 25 10.66 0.34 4.12
C ILE A 25 11.41 0.13 5.43
N ASP A 26 11.96 1.23 5.96
CA ASP A 26 12.65 1.19 7.25
C ASP A 26 11.66 0.77 8.35
N GLU A 27 12.17 0.04 9.33
CA GLU A 27 11.32 -0.51 10.37
C GLU A 27 10.60 0.56 11.19
N ARG A 28 11.10 1.79 11.18
CA ARG A 28 10.49 2.88 11.93
C ARG A 28 9.30 3.51 11.22
N VAL A 29 9.10 3.17 9.95
CA VAL A 29 7.99 3.72 9.18
C VAL A 29 6.68 3.10 9.65
N THR A 30 5.67 3.96 9.81
CA THR A 30 4.35 3.52 10.26
C THR A 30 3.34 3.59 9.13
N ASP A 31 2.19 2.95 9.35
CA ASP A 31 1.09 3.03 8.41
C ASP A 31 0.70 4.49 8.17
N SER A 32 0.68 5.28 9.26
CA SER A 32 0.30 6.68 9.17
C SER A 32 1.26 7.47 8.29
N LEU A 33 2.55 7.18 8.42
CA LEU A 33 3.53 7.88 7.62
C LEU A 33 3.37 7.56 6.14
N ILE A 34 3.13 6.31 5.83
CA ILE A 34 2.91 5.91 4.43
C ILE A 34 1.64 6.58 3.91
N TRP A 35 0.60 6.62 4.73
CA TRP A 35 -0.65 7.27 4.34
C TRP A 35 -0.40 8.73 3.98
N GLU A 36 0.29 9.46 4.86
CA GLU A 36 0.53 10.87 4.64
C GLU A 36 1.41 11.10 3.42
N LEU A 37 2.41 10.27 3.23
CA LEU A 37 3.29 10.41 2.08
C LEU A 37 2.51 10.17 0.79
N MET A 38 1.79 9.09 0.73
CA MET A 38 1.10 8.69 -0.49
C MET A 38 -0.08 9.58 -0.81
N LEU A 39 -0.66 10.22 0.21
CA LEU A 39 -1.75 11.14 0.00
C LEU A 39 -1.32 12.32 -0.88
N GLN A 40 -0.02 12.60 -0.92
CA GLN A 40 0.51 13.65 -1.79
C GLN A 40 0.35 13.27 -3.27
N ALA A 41 0.27 12.00 -3.56
CA ALA A 41 0.19 11.52 -4.94
C ALA A 41 -1.24 11.31 -5.41
N GLY A 42 -2.16 11.05 -4.49
CA GLY A 42 -3.52 10.80 -4.87
C GLY A 42 -4.38 10.39 -3.70
N ARG A 43 -5.64 10.12 -3.98
CA ARG A 43 -6.57 9.72 -2.95
C ARG A 43 -6.42 8.25 -2.63
N ILE A 44 -6.38 7.94 -1.35
CA ILE A 44 -6.08 6.60 -0.88
C ILE A 44 -7.33 5.91 -0.36
N VAL A 45 -7.49 4.66 -0.78
CA VAL A 45 -8.55 3.80 -0.26
C VAL A 45 -8.05 3.05 0.96
N ASN A 46 -6.82 2.52 0.85
CA ASN A 46 -6.33 1.65 1.91
C ASN A 46 -4.80 1.57 1.89
N VAL A 47 -4.22 1.46 3.08
CA VAL A 47 -2.79 1.22 3.25
C VAL A 47 -2.66 -0.05 4.06
N HIS A 48 -1.83 -0.98 3.59
CA HIS A 48 -1.65 -2.24 4.28
C HIS A 48 -0.17 -2.57 4.39
N LEU A 49 0.34 -2.58 5.61
CA LEU A 49 1.70 -3.03 5.90
C LEU A 49 1.59 -4.30 6.72
N PRO A 50 1.81 -5.46 6.10
CA PRO A 50 1.72 -6.72 6.84
C PRO A 50 2.66 -6.72 8.03
N LYS A 51 2.17 -7.18 9.17
CA LYS A 51 2.92 -7.14 10.42
C LYS A 51 3.10 -8.54 10.99
N ASP A 52 4.23 -8.71 11.68
CA ASP A 52 4.46 -9.92 12.42
C ASP A 52 3.47 -9.99 13.57
N ARG A 53 2.90 -11.16 13.79
CA ARG A 53 1.87 -11.34 14.80
C ARG A 53 2.38 -11.07 16.21
N VAL A 54 3.59 -11.47 16.45
CA VAL A 54 4.14 -11.40 17.80
C VAL A 54 4.69 -10.01 18.09
N THR A 55 5.53 -9.50 17.19
CA THR A 55 6.20 -8.22 17.45
C THR A 55 5.40 -7.02 16.97
N GLN A 56 4.43 -7.24 16.11
CA GLN A 56 3.64 -6.17 15.50
C GLN A 56 4.47 -5.26 14.62
N SER A 57 5.62 -5.74 14.20
CA SER A 57 6.51 -4.99 13.30
C SER A 57 6.20 -5.36 11.85
N HIS A 58 6.21 -4.35 10.99
CA HIS A 58 6.02 -4.65 9.58
C HIS A 58 7.27 -5.31 9.03
N GLN A 59 7.14 -5.91 7.85
CA GLN A 59 8.19 -6.72 7.26
C GLN A 59 8.99 -5.98 6.20
N GLY A 60 8.89 -4.67 6.15
CA GLY A 60 9.65 -3.85 5.21
C GLY A 60 8.98 -3.66 3.88
N TYR A 61 7.72 -4.03 3.76
CA TYR A 61 6.97 -3.83 2.52
C TYR A 61 5.50 -3.65 2.83
N GLY A 62 4.77 -3.18 1.82
CA GLY A 62 3.33 -3.02 1.97
C GLY A 62 2.67 -2.65 0.65
N PHE A 63 1.40 -2.32 0.75
CA PHE A 63 0.59 -2.03 -0.42
C PHE A 63 -0.30 -0.83 -0.15
N VAL A 64 -0.49 -0.01 -1.17
CA VAL A 64 -1.38 1.14 -1.08
C VAL A 64 -2.35 1.07 -2.23
N GLU A 65 -3.62 1.12 -1.91
CA GLU A 65 -4.66 1.15 -2.94
C GLU A 65 -5.18 2.56 -3.07
N PHE A 66 -5.16 3.08 -4.29
CA PHE A 66 -5.67 4.42 -4.59
C PHE A 66 -7.07 4.31 -5.17
N ILE A 67 -7.74 5.45 -5.26
CA ILE A 67 -9.08 5.49 -5.82
C ILE A 67 -9.08 5.15 -7.30
N SER A 68 -8.02 5.56 -8.02
CA SER A 68 -7.97 5.35 -9.46
C SER A 68 -6.63 4.79 -9.90
N GLU A 69 -6.63 4.19 -11.07
CA GLU A 69 -5.41 3.67 -11.65
C GLU A 69 -4.43 4.80 -11.96
N GLU A 70 -4.95 5.95 -12.37
CA GLU A 70 -4.10 7.09 -12.68
C GLU A 70 -3.32 7.53 -11.46
N ASP A 71 -3.99 7.56 -10.31
CA ASP A 71 -3.32 7.95 -9.07
C ASP A 71 -2.22 6.96 -8.72
N ALA A 72 -2.50 5.68 -8.92
CA ALA A 72 -1.52 4.65 -8.62
C ALA A 72 -0.30 4.78 -9.52
N GLU A 73 -0.52 5.04 -10.81
CA GLU A 73 0.58 5.21 -11.74
C GLU A 73 1.43 6.41 -11.38
N TYR A 74 0.76 7.51 -11.04
CA TYR A 74 1.46 8.72 -10.67
C TYR A 74 2.30 8.48 -9.42
N ALA A 75 1.72 7.79 -8.43
CA ALA A 75 2.43 7.49 -7.20
C ALA A 75 3.66 6.63 -7.45
N ALA A 76 3.51 5.62 -8.30
CA ALA A 76 4.63 4.75 -8.63
C ALA A 76 5.74 5.53 -9.30
N TRP A 77 5.37 6.56 -10.04
CA TRP A 77 6.36 7.35 -10.74
C TRP A 77 7.08 8.35 -9.84
N ILE A 78 6.32 9.12 -9.06
CA ILE A 78 6.93 10.20 -8.30
C ILE A 78 7.45 9.80 -6.92
N MET A 79 6.89 8.73 -6.34
CA MET A 79 7.29 8.34 -4.99
C MET A 79 8.39 7.30 -4.96
N ASN A 80 8.68 6.69 -6.10
CA ASN A 80 9.77 5.72 -6.14
C ASN A 80 11.09 6.42 -5.83
N GLN A 81 11.86 5.84 -4.91
CA GLN A 81 13.16 6.35 -4.49
C GLN A 81 13.08 7.51 -3.48
N VAL A 82 11.89 7.87 -3.04
CA VAL A 82 11.78 8.84 -1.96
C VAL A 82 12.39 8.21 -0.71
N ARG A 83 13.13 9.00 0.05
CA ARG A 83 13.82 8.47 1.22
C ARG A 83 13.01 8.68 2.49
N LEU A 84 12.81 7.59 3.22
CA LEU A 84 12.21 7.65 4.53
C LEU A 84 13.24 7.09 5.51
N TYR A 85 13.63 7.90 6.48
CA TYR A 85 14.70 7.55 7.41
C TYR A 85 15.98 7.19 6.66
N GLY A 86 16.23 7.90 5.56
CA GLY A 86 17.44 7.70 4.79
C GLY A 86 17.44 6.53 3.83
N LYS A 87 16.37 5.72 3.81
CA LYS A 87 16.28 4.57 2.91
C LYS A 87 15.35 4.90 1.76
N PRO A 88 15.78 4.69 0.52
CA PRO A 88 14.93 4.95 -0.64
C PRO A 88 13.88 3.85 -0.76
N ILE A 89 12.62 4.23 -0.73
CA ILE A 89 11.55 3.25 -0.88
C ILE A 89 11.39 2.88 -2.35
N ARG A 90 10.83 1.71 -2.58
CA ARG A 90 10.51 1.23 -3.92
C ARG A 90 9.01 1.28 -4.09
N VAL A 91 8.54 1.92 -5.15
CA VAL A 91 7.10 2.01 -5.39
C VAL A 91 6.83 1.55 -6.81
N ASN A 92 6.04 0.50 -6.96
CA ASN A 92 5.74 -0.08 -8.27
C ASN A 92 4.28 -0.46 -8.35
N LYS A 93 3.73 -0.39 -9.56
CA LYS A 93 2.39 -0.89 -9.78
C LYS A 93 2.40 -2.40 -9.58
N VAL A 94 1.30 -2.91 -9.06
CA VAL A 94 1.17 -4.36 -8.87
C VAL A 94 0.86 -4.99 -10.23
N SER A 95 1.71 -5.92 -10.66
CA SER A 95 1.52 -6.61 -11.92
C SER A 95 0.87 -7.97 -11.65
N PRO A 96 0.40 -8.67 -12.69
CA PRO A 96 -0.30 -9.93 -12.49
C PRO A 96 0.40 -10.96 -11.60
N PRO A 97 1.69 -11.27 -11.78
CA PRO A 97 2.32 -12.23 -10.87
C PRO A 97 2.36 -11.71 -9.45
N MET A 98 2.63 -10.41 -9.28
CA MET A 98 2.70 -9.83 -7.97
C MET A 98 1.30 -9.75 -7.35
N TYR A 99 0.29 -9.53 -8.15
CA TYR A 99 -1.07 -9.47 -7.64
C TYR A 99 -1.47 -10.79 -6.98
N SER A 100 -1.06 -11.90 -7.57
CA SER A 100 -1.37 -13.20 -6.99
C SER A 100 -0.76 -13.34 -5.60
N VAL A 101 0.47 -12.85 -5.44
CA VAL A 101 1.13 -12.86 -4.15
C VAL A 101 0.41 -11.96 -3.17
N VAL A 102 0.04 -10.77 -3.63
CA VAL A 102 -0.69 -9.82 -2.79
C VAL A 102 -1.98 -10.44 -2.28
N LYS A 103 -2.71 -11.09 -3.16
CA LYS A 103 -3.98 -11.69 -2.79
C LYS A 103 -3.78 -12.75 -1.72
N LEU A 104 -2.72 -13.53 -1.83
CA LEU A 104 -2.42 -14.54 -0.83
C LEU A 104 -2.09 -13.91 0.52
N LEU A 105 -1.36 -12.81 0.49
CA LEU A 105 -0.94 -12.14 1.71
C LEU A 105 -2.09 -11.44 2.41
N LEU A 106 -3.07 -10.98 1.65
CA LEU A 106 -4.17 -10.22 2.21
C LEU A 106 -5.35 -11.09 2.63
N THR A 107 -5.33 -12.34 2.27
CA THR A 107 -6.36 -13.28 2.72
C THR A 107 -5.87 -14.07 3.91
#